data_bdb7e8527acbb8cdc3fed4180f890c6d
#
_entry.id   bdb7e8527acbb8cdc3fed4180f890c6d
#
_cell.length_a   1.000
_cell.length_b   1.000
_cell.length_c   1.000
_cell.angle_alpha   90.00
_cell.angle_beta   90.00
_cell.angle_gamma   90.00
#
_symmetry.space_group_name_H-M   'P 1'
#
loop_
_entity.id
_entity.type
_entity.pdbx_description
1 polymer ?
#
loop_
_entity_poly.entity_id
_entity_poly.type
_entity_poly.pdbx_seq_one_letter_code
_entity_poly.pdbx_strand_id
1 'polypeptide(L)'
;MTARLIMKLRVEKMRFTTPDVLHMQLVHPLRPALPEWSAGAHVDLRMPDGRVRQYSLCGDPDDSSKYEIAIKREAAGRGGSIWSHENIREGSEVHISAPRNNLPLSAKGERYILIAGGIGITPLLSMARTLKRWSKDFTLHYCARSVSAAPLLAELGDICGPSLQCWFSGSGPRFDPAAIGPYNKDTHVYICGPQRLLDAVQSALSEWPEDQVHGEVFQMTVDENFKPEPFEATVASTGQRFLVPADKSLLDVLRDNDFVMPSSCEMGVCGACECGYRDGVVLHRDKVLPSSKRQDRLMLCVSRARVSVTLDL
;
A
#
# COMPACT_ATOMS: atom_id res chain seq x y z
N MET A 1 22.30 -2.03 8.99
CA MET A 1 21.09 -2.57 8.35
C MET A 1 20.36 -3.43 9.38
N THR A 2 19.19 -3.05 9.82
CA THR A 2 18.35 -3.90 10.68
C THR A 2 17.82 -5.06 9.84
N ALA A 3 18.16 -6.30 10.22
CA ALA A 3 17.64 -7.50 9.57
C ALA A 3 16.11 -7.49 9.62
N ARG A 4 15.44 -7.51 8.46
CA ARG A 4 13.99 -7.58 8.40
C ARG A 4 13.56 -9.00 8.72
N LEU A 5 12.74 -9.18 9.76
CA LEU A 5 12.17 -10.47 10.10
C LEU A 5 11.31 -10.99 8.95
N ILE A 6 11.65 -12.16 8.43
CA ILE A 6 10.85 -12.89 7.43
C ILE A 6 10.38 -14.16 8.11
N MET A 7 9.08 -14.40 8.06
CA MET A 7 8.44 -15.57 8.64
C MET A 7 7.94 -16.48 7.52
N LYS A 8 8.04 -17.77 7.73
CA LYS A 8 7.42 -18.79 6.90
C LYS A 8 6.07 -19.11 7.51
N LEU A 9 5.00 -18.69 6.86
CA LEU A 9 3.63 -18.89 7.31
C LEU A 9 2.92 -19.90 6.41
N ARG A 10 1.94 -20.62 6.97
CA ARG A 10 1.08 -21.53 6.23
C ARG A 10 -0.24 -20.83 5.90
N VAL A 11 -0.71 -21.01 4.70
CA VAL A 11 -2.08 -20.63 4.30
C VAL A 11 -3.06 -21.62 4.92
N GLU A 12 -3.81 -21.18 5.91
CA GLU A 12 -4.76 -22.03 6.64
C GLU A 12 -6.10 -22.10 5.92
N LYS A 13 -6.61 -20.95 5.48
CA LYS A 13 -7.87 -20.84 4.74
C LYS A 13 -7.71 -19.89 3.56
N MET A 14 -8.44 -20.17 2.50
CA MET A 14 -8.42 -19.37 1.30
C MET A 14 -9.79 -19.36 0.64
N ARG A 15 -10.26 -18.19 0.21
CA ARG A 15 -11.53 -18.06 -0.52
C ARG A 15 -11.51 -16.87 -1.47
N PHE A 16 -12.30 -16.94 -2.51
CA PHE A 16 -12.57 -15.76 -3.35
C PHE A 16 -13.69 -14.92 -2.70
N THR A 17 -13.45 -13.61 -2.54
CA THR A 17 -14.45 -12.65 -2.08
C THR A 17 -15.15 -11.94 -3.23
N THR A 18 -14.46 -11.84 -4.36
CA THR A 18 -14.99 -11.50 -5.70
C THR A 18 -14.26 -12.39 -6.71
N PRO A 19 -14.68 -12.46 -7.99
CA PRO A 19 -14.01 -13.30 -9.00
C PRO A 19 -12.50 -13.03 -9.16
N ASP A 20 -12.05 -11.82 -8.82
CA ASP A 20 -10.66 -11.36 -8.98
C ASP A 20 -9.95 -11.07 -7.65
N VAL A 21 -10.58 -11.32 -6.49
CA VAL A 21 -9.97 -11.06 -5.18
C VAL A 21 -9.92 -12.32 -4.32
N LEU A 22 -8.73 -12.76 -4.03
CA LEU A 22 -8.38 -13.88 -3.19
C LEU A 22 -8.11 -13.42 -1.76
N HIS A 23 -8.90 -13.88 -0.79
CA HIS A 23 -8.68 -13.67 0.64
C HIS A 23 -7.99 -14.88 1.25
N MET A 24 -6.98 -14.66 2.11
CA MET A 24 -6.19 -15.70 2.75
C MET A 24 -6.01 -15.43 4.24
N GLN A 25 -6.06 -16.50 5.03
CA GLN A 25 -5.64 -16.53 6.43
C GLN A 25 -4.29 -17.23 6.54
N LEU A 26 -3.34 -16.58 7.20
CA LEU A 26 -1.95 -17.02 7.34
C LEU A 26 -1.66 -17.26 8.81
N VAL A 27 -1.17 -18.45 9.13
CA VAL A 27 -0.81 -18.86 10.50
C VAL A 27 0.63 -19.31 10.58
N HIS A 28 1.24 -19.21 11.76
CA HIS A 28 2.56 -19.78 11.95
C HIS A 28 2.44 -21.30 12.22
N PRO A 29 3.17 -22.16 11.49
CA PRO A 29 3.01 -23.61 11.60
C PRO A 29 3.37 -24.18 12.98
N LEU A 30 4.20 -23.48 13.77
CA LEU A 30 4.74 -23.97 15.04
C LEU A 30 4.46 -23.05 16.24
N ARG A 31 4.02 -21.81 16.02
CA ARG A 31 3.80 -20.83 17.09
C ARG A 31 2.32 -20.44 17.15
N PRO A 32 1.73 -20.29 18.35
CA PRO A 32 0.35 -19.92 18.50
C PRO A 32 0.07 -18.46 18.17
N ALA A 33 1.11 -17.61 18.16
CA ALA A 33 0.96 -16.18 17.92
C ALA A 33 2.00 -15.67 16.92
N LEU A 34 1.56 -14.69 16.14
CA LEU A 34 2.33 -13.87 15.22
C LEU A 34 2.69 -12.53 15.87
N PRO A 35 3.70 -11.80 15.35
CA PRO A 35 3.99 -10.44 15.81
C PRO A 35 2.76 -9.54 15.80
N GLU A 36 2.61 -8.74 16.85
CA GLU A 36 1.53 -7.75 16.97
C GLU A 36 1.58 -6.72 15.84
N TRP A 37 0.43 -6.17 15.52
CA TRP A 37 0.28 -5.15 14.50
C TRP A 37 -0.86 -4.19 14.84
N SER A 38 -0.90 -3.03 14.20
CA SER A 38 -1.95 -2.03 14.37
C SER A 38 -2.73 -1.81 13.08
N ALA A 39 -3.97 -1.36 13.18
CA ALA A 39 -4.83 -1.06 12.04
C ALA A 39 -4.13 -0.15 11.02
N GLY A 40 -4.25 -0.48 9.73
CA GLY A 40 -3.53 0.15 8.63
C GLY A 40 -2.18 -0.51 8.28
N ALA A 41 -1.71 -1.49 9.06
CA ALA A 41 -0.46 -2.19 8.76
C ALA A 41 -0.56 -3.09 7.53
N HIS A 42 0.60 -3.34 6.92
CA HIS A 42 0.79 -4.22 5.78
C HIS A 42 1.97 -5.17 5.99
N VAL A 43 2.02 -6.20 5.18
CA VAL A 43 3.12 -7.17 5.11
C VAL A 43 3.65 -7.28 3.69
N ASP A 44 4.91 -7.72 3.55
CA ASP A 44 5.48 -8.10 2.27
C ASP A 44 5.29 -9.60 2.06
N LEU A 45 4.65 -10.00 0.97
CA LEU A 45 4.67 -11.36 0.45
C LEU A 45 5.86 -11.50 -0.50
N ARG A 46 6.75 -12.44 -0.22
CA ARG A 46 7.93 -12.75 -1.04
C ARG A 46 7.68 -13.99 -1.86
N MET A 47 7.93 -13.89 -3.16
CA MET A 47 7.79 -14.98 -4.10
C MET A 47 9.13 -15.70 -4.30
N PRO A 48 9.12 -16.97 -4.75
CA PRO A 48 10.35 -17.74 -4.97
C PRO A 48 11.32 -17.12 -5.98
N ASP A 49 10.82 -16.34 -6.94
CA ASP A 49 11.60 -15.64 -7.95
C ASP A 49 12.16 -14.28 -7.48
N GLY A 50 12.07 -13.98 -6.19
CA GLY A 50 12.58 -12.76 -5.58
C GLY A 50 11.64 -11.57 -5.63
N ARG A 51 10.53 -11.64 -6.37
CA ARG A 51 9.51 -10.57 -6.36
C ARG A 51 8.91 -10.40 -4.97
N VAL A 52 8.65 -9.16 -4.60
CA VAL A 52 8.01 -8.79 -3.32
C VAL A 52 6.78 -7.94 -3.61
N ARG A 53 5.67 -8.21 -2.91
CA ARG A 53 4.44 -7.41 -3.02
C ARG A 53 3.87 -7.12 -1.64
N GLN A 54 3.41 -5.88 -1.46
CA GLN A 54 2.77 -5.44 -0.23
C GLN A 54 1.28 -5.74 -0.25
N TYR A 55 0.78 -6.22 0.88
CA TYR A 55 -0.64 -6.43 1.12
C TYR A 55 -1.01 -5.94 2.51
N SER A 56 -2.04 -5.10 2.59
CA SER A 56 -2.56 -4.62 3.86
C SER A 56 -3.20 -5.75 4.64
N LEU A 57 -2.98 -5.75 5.95
CA LEU A 57 -3.65 -6.64 6.88
C LEU A 57 -5.12 -6.20 7.05
N CYS A 58 -6.05 -7.10 6.78
CA CYS A 58 -7.49 -6.83 6.82
C CYS A 58 -8.24 -7.60 7.93
N GLY A 59 -7.52 -8.40 8.72
CA GLY A 59 -8.05 -9.11 9.87
C GLY A 59 -8.32 -8.21 11.08
N ASP A 60 -8.47 -8.85 12.24
CA ASP A 60 -8.55 -8.17 13.52
C ASP A 60 -7.14 -7.95 14.09
N PRO A 61 -6.70 -6.71 14.39
CA PRO A 61 -5.40 -6.46 15.00
C PRO A 61 -5.18 -7.12 16.37
N ASP A 62 -6.23 -7.42 17.12
CA ASP A 62 -6.14 -8.09 18.43
C ASP A 62 -6.09 -9.61 18.31
N ASP A 63 -6.36 -10.18 17.13
CA ASP A 63 -6.18 -11.61 16.89
C ASP A 63 -4.75 -11.87 16.39
N SER A 64 -3.86 -12.13 17.33
CA SER A 64 -2.46 -12.47 17.02
C SER A 64 -2.27 -13.90 16.48
N SER A 65 -3.32 -14.74 16.46
CA SER A 65 -3.20 -16.12 16.00
C SER A 65 -2.98 -16.23 14.49
N LYS A 66 -3.39 -15.21 13.71
CA LYS A 66 -3.32 -15.22 12.25
C LYS A 66 -3.16 -13.82 11.66
N TYR A 67 -2.67 -13.76 10.42
CA TYR A 67 -2.81 -12.61 9.55
C TYR A 67 -3.84 -12.88 8.46
N GLU A 68 -4.57 -11.84 8.06
CA GLU A 68 -5.51 -11.91 6.95
C GLU A 68 -5.12 -10.86 5.91
N ILE A 69 -5.00 -11.30 4.65
CA ILE A 69 -4.72 -10.43 3.49
C ILE A 69 -5.67 -10.74 2.35
N ALA A 70 -5.93 -9.73 1.50
CA ALA A 70 -6.69 -9.94 0.28
C ALA A 70 -5.89 -9.44 -0.93
N ILE A 71 -5.82 -10.28 -1.97
CA ILE A 71 -5.02 -10.07 -3.17
C ILE A 71 -5.94 -9.94 -4.37
N LYS A 72 -5.99 -8.76 -4.97
CA LYS A 72 -6.67 -8.54 -6.24
C LYS A 72 -5.76 -8.98 -7.39
N ARG A 73 -6.31 -9.76 -8.34
CA ARG A 73 -5.64 -10.17 -9.56
C ARG A 73 -5.55 -8.99 -10.53
N GLU A 74 -4.37 -8.47 -10.75
CA GLU A 74 -4.10 -7.37 -11.68
C GLU A 74 -3.46 -7.90 -12.96
N ALA A 75 -4.27 -8.01 -14.03
CA ALA A 75 -3.82 -8.58 -15.30
C ALA A 75 -2.71 -7.75 -15.98
N ALA A 76 -2.81 -6.42 -15.89
CA ALA A 76 -1.80 -5.48 -16.41
C ALA A 76 -0.69 -5.18 -15.40
N GLY A 77 -0.63 -5.91 -14.28
CA GLY A 77 0.38 -5.71 -13.24
C GLY A 77 1.71 -6.41 -13.57
N ARG A 78 2.67 -6.29 -12.64
CA ARG A 78 4.01 -6.89 -12.77
C ARG A 78 4.06 -8.39 -12.39
N GLY A 79 2.97 -9.12 -12.59
CA GLY A 79 2.85 -10.58 -12.45
C GLY A 79 2.74 -11.13 -11.02
N GLY A 80 2.95 -10.33 -9.96
CA GLY A 80 2.94 -10.84 -8.58
C GLY A 80 1.58 -11.34 -8.12
N SER A 81 0.51 -10.58 -8.36
CA SER A 81 -0.86 -10.99 -8.01
C SER A 81 -1.33 -12.18 -8.85
N ILE A 82 -0.94 -12.23 -10.12
CA ILE A 82 -1.22 -13.37 -11.00
C ILE A 82 -0.57 -14.64 -10.42
N TRP A 83 0.73 -14.57 -10.11
CA TRP A 83 1.46 -15.68 -9.51
C TRP A 83 0.79 -16.16 -8.22
N SER A 84 0.37 -15.23 -7.34
CA SER A 84 -0.30 -15.60 -6.08
C SER A 84 -1.60 -16.37 -6.32
N HIS A 85 -2.44 -15.93 -7.27
CA HIS A 85 -3.69 -16.62 -7.64
C HIS A 85 -3.46 -18.01 -8.27
N GLU A 86 -2.38 -18.17 -9.00
CA GLU A 86 -2.08 -19.41 -9.74
C GLU A 86 -1.34 -20.46 -8.90
N ASN A 87 -0.51 -20.02 -7.93
CA ASN A 87 0.42 -20.91 -7.23
C ASN A 87 0.13 -21.10 -5.74
N ILE A 88 -0.62 -20.22 -5.08
CA ILE A 88 -0.93 -20.36 -3.65
C ILE A 88 -2.21 -21.17 -3.49
N ARG A 89 -2.20 -22.12 -2.56
CA ARG A 89 -3.35 -22.98 -2.17
C ARG A 89 -3.39 -23.09 -0.64
N GLU A 90 -4.51 -23.56 -0.10
CA GLU A 90 -4.55 -23.97 1.31
C GLU A 90 -3.47 -25.02 1.58
N GLY A 91 -2.77 -24.85 2.70
CA GLY A 91 -1.59 -25.63 3.04
C GLY A 91 -0.27 -25.11 2.46
N SER A 92 -0.28 -24.21 1.49
CA SER A 92 0.95 -23.61 0.95
C SER A 92 1.72 -22.86 2.03
N GLU A 93 3.06 -22.94 1.97
CA GLU A 93 3.95 -22.13 2.77
C GLU A 93 4.37 -20.87 2.01
N VAL A 94 4.24 -19.70 2.64
CA VAL A 94 4.56 -18.41 2.07
C VAL A 94 5.53 -17.63 2.96
N HIS A 95 6.39 -16.83 2.36
CA HIS A 95 7.34 -15.99 3.09
C HIS A 95 6.79 -14.58 3.26
N ILE A 96 6.56 -14.19 4.51
CA ILE A 96 5.91 -12.93 4.89
C ILE A 96 6.83 -12.12 5.79
N SER A 97 6.96 -10.81 5.54
CA SER A 97 7.69 -9.93 6.46
C SER A 97 6.93 -9.72 7.77
N ALA A 98 7.63 -9.24 8.81
CA ALA A 98 6.95 -8.61 9.93
C ALA A 98 6.07 -7.45 9.45
N PRO A 99 4.95 -7.16 10.14
CA PRO A 99 4.07 -6.03 9.81
C PRO A 99 4.80 -4.68 9.91
N ARG A 100 4.44 -3.77 9.03
CA ARG A 100 4.84 -2.35 9.07
C ARG A 100 3.59 -1.51 8.86
N ASN A 101 3.57 -0.30 9.41
CA ASN A 101 2.41 0.58 9.29
C ASN A 101 2.81 1.95 8.73
N ASN A 102 2.36 2.25 7.51
CA ASN A 102 2.54 3.55 6.85
C ASN A 102 1.24 4.37 6.87
N LEU A 103 0.14 3.78 7.34
CA LEU A 103 -1.16 4.43 7.48
C LEU A 103 -1.72 4.18 8.90
N PRO A 104 -1.04 4.65 9.96
CA PRO A 104 -1.46 4.37 11.33
C PRO A 104 -2.78 5.06 11.68
N LEU A 105 -3.69 4.32 12.32
CA LEU A 105 -4.93 4.89 12.83
C LEU A 105 -4.62 5.77 14.06
N SER A 106 -4.92 7.07 13.96
CA SER A 106 -4.81 8.01 15.07
C SER A 106 -5.88 7.72 16.12
N ALA A 107 -5.51 7.69 17.39
CA ALA A 107 -6.47 7.59 18.49
C ALA A 107 -7.05 8.96 18.94
N LYS A 108 -6.57 10.06 18.35
CA LYS A 108 -6.89 11.42 18.79
C LYS A 108 -8.28 11.91 18.35
N GLY A 109 -8.83 11.34 17.27
CA GLY A 109 -10.14 11.74 16.74
C GLY A 109 -11.29 11.25 17.62
N GLU A 110 -12.40 11.96 17.57
CA GLU A 110 -13.69 11.52 18.10
C GLU A 110 -14.58 10.95 16.98
N ARG A 111 -14.42 11.45 15.77
CA ARG A 111 -15.14 11.00 14.58
C ARG A 111 -14.15 10.59 13.48
N TYR A 112 -14.50 9.53 12.76
CA TYR A 112 -13.67 9.01 11.67
C TYR A 112 -14.48 8.79 10.40
N ILE A 113 -13.91 9.20 9.27
CA ILE A 113 -14.51 8.97 7.95
C ILE A 113 -13.55 8.11 7.17
N LEU A 114 -13.97 6.89 6.86
CA LEU A 114 -13.19 5.92 6.10
C LEU A 114 -13.73 5.89 4.67
N ILE A 115 -12.87 6.06 3.66
CA ILE A 115 -13.27 6.11 2.26
C ILE A 115 -12.47 5.08 1.47
N ALA A 116 -13.13 3.98 1.11
CA ALA A 116 -12.53 2.85 0.41
C ALA A 116 -12.88 2.82 -1.07
N GLY A 117 -11.91 2.56 -1.94
CA GLY A 117 -12.12 2.26 -3.36
C GLY A 117 -11.69 0.84 -3.72
N GLY A 118 -12.65 -0.07 -4.00
CA GLY A 118 -12.35 -1.45 -4.38
C GLY A 118 -11.49 -2.18 -3.35
N ILE A 119 -10.30 -2.67 -3.77
CA ILE A 119 -9.37 -3.39 -2.88
C ILE A 119 -8.76 -2.49 -1.79
N GLY A 120 -8.87 -1.16 -1.90
CA GLY A 120 -8.46 -0.22 -0.84
C GLY A 120 -9.27 -0.37 0.46
N ILE A 121 -10.28 -1.23 0.46
CA ILE A 121 -11.00 -1.61 1.68
C ILE A 121 -10.11 -2.35 2.70
N THR A 122 -9.04 -3.01 2.27
CA THR A 122 -8.24 -3.89 3.15
C THR A 122 -7.68 -3.20 4.39
N PRO A 123 -6.97 -2.07 4.35
CA PRO A 123 -6.51 -1.40 5.56
C PRO A 123 -7.68 -0.79 6.35
N LEU A 124 -8.72 -0.32 5.66
CA LEU A 124 -9.85 0.35 6.31
C LEU A 124 -10.77 -0.63 7.04
N LEU A 125 -10.80 -1.91 6.63
CA LEU A 125 -11.51 -2.96 7.36
C LEU A 125 -10.89 -3.19 8.75
N SER A 126 -9.57 -3.26 8.86
CA SER A 126 -8.88 -3.36 10.15
C SER A 126 -9.09 -2.11 11.02
N MET A 127 -9.15 -0.92 10.39
CA MET A 127 -9.49 0.33 11.08
C MET A 127 -10.93 0.32 11.61
N ALA A 128 -11.91 -0.10 10.80
CA ALA A 128 -13.29 -0.20 11.21
C ALA A 128 -13.49 -1.14 12.42
N ARG A 129 -12.80 -2.30 12.43
CA ARG A 129 -12.77 -3.21 13.60
C ARG A 129 -12.26 -2.51 14.85
N THR A 130 -11.14 -1.81 14.72
CA THR A 130 -10.49 -1.08 15.81
C THR A 130 -11.38 0.07 16.33
N LEU A 131 -11.97 0.87 15.44
CA LEU A 131 -12.86 1.97 15.80
C LEU A 131 -14.13 1.48 16.52
N LYS A 132 -14.73 0.37 16.02
CA LYS A 132 -15.86 -0.27 16.70
C LYS A 132 -15.52 -0.69 18.12
N ARG A 133 -14.33 -1.29 18.33
CA ARG A 133 -13.86 -1.69 19.65
C ARG A 133 -13.56 -0.50 20.57
N TRP A 134 -13.02 0.59 20.01
CA TRP A 134 -12.83 1.84 20.76
C TRP A 134 -14.12 2.60 21.01
N SER A 135 -15.27 2.12 20.51
CA SER A 135 -16.57 2.81 20.60
C SER A 135 -16.54 4.23 20.02
N LYS A 136 -15.72 4.44 18.98
CA LYS A 136 -15.60 5.70 18.27
C LYS A 136 -16.68 5.83 17.19
N ASP A 137 -17.16 7.07 16.97
CA ASP A 137 -18.06 7.37 15.86
C ASP A 137 -17.30 7.27 14.52
N PHE A 138 -17.82 6.47 13.60
CA PHE A 138 -17.25 6.39 12.26
C PHE A 138 -18.29 6.12 11.18
N THR A 139 -17.99 6.61 9.99
CA THR A 139 -18.71 6.29 8.75
C THR A 139 -17.72 5.70 7.75
N LEU A 140 -18.10 4.58 7.11
CA LEU A 140 -17.30 3.97 6.05
C LEU A 140 -18.05 4.12 4.71
N HIS A 141 -17.48 4.91 3.80
CA HIS A 141 -17.91 5.03 2.41
C HIS A 141 -17.18 4.01 1.56
N TYR A 142 -17.91 3.04 1.01
CA TYR A 142 -17.31 2.00 0.18
C TYR A 142 -17.71 2.18 -1.29
N CYS A 143 -16.72 2.52 -2.10
CA CYS A 143 -16.86 2.79 -3.52
C CYS A 143 -16.42 1.57 -4.35
N ALA A 144 -17.33 1.03 -5.15
CA ALA A 144 -17.03 -0.06 -6.07
C ALA A 144 -17.84 0.11 -7.39
N ARG A 145 -17.55 -0.71 -8.39
CA ARG A 145 -18.32 -0.70 -9.63
C ARG A 145 -19.71 -1.32 -9.42
N SER A 146 -19.77 -2.42 -8.67
CA SER A 146 -20.99 -3.19 -8.36
C SER A 146 -20.78 -3.97 -7.07
N VAL A 147 -21.83 -4.57 -6.53
CA VAL A 147 -21.79 -5.50 -5.40
C VAL A 147 -20.81 -6.65 -5.66
N SER A 148 -20.83 -7.24 -6.86
CA SER A 148 -19.94 -8.34 -7.25
C SER A 148 -18.47 -7.94 -7.41
N ALA A 149 -18.18 -6.64 -7.49
CA ALA A 149 -16.83 -6.07 -7.56
C ALA A 149 -16.40 -5.40 -6.23
N ALA A 150 -17.13 -5.68 -5.13
CA ALA A 150 -16.87 -5.13 -3.80
C ALA A 150 -16.36 -6.24 -2.86
N PRO A 151 -15.03 -6.49 -2.80
CA PRO A 151 -14.47 -7.51 -1.92
C PRO A 151 -14.77 -7.22 -0.45
N LEU A 152 -14.90 -8.28 0.35
CA LEU A 152 -15.11 -8.21 1.80
C LEU A 152 -16.39 -7.46 2.23
N LEU A 153 -17.38 -7.31 1.33
CA LEU A 153 -18.59 -6.54 1.60
C LEU A 153 -19.45 -7.16 2.71
N ALA A 154 -19.50 -8.49 2.79
CA ALA A 154 -20.27 -9.19 3.83
C ALA A 154 -19.69 -8.89 5.22
N GLU A 155 -18.37 -9.00 5.36
CA GLU A 155 -17.66 -8.69 6.61
C GLU A 155 -17.86 -7.25 7.04
N LEU A 156 -17.88 -6.32 6.08
CA LEU A 156 -18.15 -4.91 6.36
C LEU A 156 -19.57 -4.70 6.91
N GLY A 157 -20.56 -5.40 6.34
CA GLY A 157 -21.93 -5.36 6.84
C GLY A 157 -22.03 -5.75 8.30
N ASP A 158 -21.36 -6.84 8.69
CA ASP A 158 -21.35 -7.34 10.08
C ASP A 158 -20.61 -6.40 11.05
N ILE A 159 -19.56 -5.72 10.59
CA ILE A 159 -18.75 -4.84 11.42
C ILE A 159 -19.36 -3.45 11.53
N CYS A 160 -19.70 -2.85 10.41
CA CYS A 160 -20.08 -1.44 10.32
C CYS A 160 -21.58 -1.22 10.52
N GLY A 161 -22.42 -2.21 10.14
CA GLY A 161 -23.88 -2.04 10.23
C GLY A 161 -24.35 -0.74 9.54
N PRO A 162 -25.07 0.15 10.25
CA PRO A 162 -25.58 1.40 9.70
C PRO A 162 -24.48 2.44 9.33
N SER A 163 -23.27 2.28 9.84
CA SER A 163 -22.14 3.15 9.49
C SER A 163 -21.55 2.86 8.11
N LEU A 164 -22.02 1.80 7.41
CA LEU A 164 -21.58 1.47 6.06
C LEU A 164 -22.45 2.17 5.01
N GLN A 165 -21.82 2.94 4.14
CA GLN A 165 -22.45 3.57 2.98
C GLN A 165 -21.80 3.08 1.70
N CYS A 166 -22.53 2.35 0.85
CA CYS A 166 -22.03 1.79 -0.40
C CYS A 166 -22.37 2.68 -1.60
N TRP A 167 -21.39 2.86 -2.49
CA TRP A 167 -21.48 3.66 -3.70
C TRP A 167 -21.12 2.80 -4.91
N PHE A 168 -22.13 2.34 -5.66
CA PHE A 168 -21.95 1.44 -6.80
C PHE A 168 -22.11 2.21 -8.11
N SER A 169 -20.99 2.60 -8.73
CA SER A 169 -20.96 3.46 -9.92
C SER A 169 -21.53 2.81 -11.20
N GLY A 170 -21.79 1.51 -11.20
CA GLY A 170 -22.44 0.79 -12.31
C GLY A 170 -23.96 0.81 -12.26
N SER A 171 -24.56 1.18 -11.11
CA SER A 171 -26.03 1.20 -10.93
C SER A 171 -26.55 2.42 -10.20
N GLY A 172 -25.67 3.34 -9.75
CA GLY A 172 -26.02 4.51 -8.98
C GLY A 172 -24.99 5.63 -9.08
N PRO A 173 -25.14 6.67 -8.26
CA PRO A 173 -24.21 7.79 -8.23
C PRO A 173 -22.82 7.34 -7.76
N ARG A 174 -21.82 8.05 -8.23
CA ARG A 174 -20.46 7.93 -7.65
C ARG A 174 -20.43 8.63 -6.29
N PHE A 175 -19.47 8.23 -5.46
CA PHE A 175 -19.16 8.95 -4.23
C PHE A 175 -18.84 10.41 -4.53
N ASP A 176 -19.55 11.29 -3.83
CA ASP A 176 -19.29 12.74 -3.86
C ASP A 176 -18.58 13.10 -2.54
N PRO A 177 -17.38 13.70 -2.60
CA PRO A 177 -16.69 14.18 -1.41
C PRO A 177 -17.49 15.13 -0.52
N ALA A 178 -18.51 15.81 -1.05
CA ALA A 178 -19.43 16.62 -0.26
C ALA A 178 -20.14 15.81 0.86
N ALA A 179 -20.24 14.48 0.72
CA ALA A 179 -20.79 13.60 1.74
C ALA A 179 -19.91 13.52 3.03
N ILE A 180 -18.66 13.98 2.97
CA ILE A 180 -17.75 14.09 4.13
C ILE A 180 -18.29 15.14 5.12
N GLY A 181 -18.93 16.17 4.60
CA GLY A 181 -19.42 17.30 5.39
C GLY A 181 -18.36 18.37 5.66
N PRO A 182 -18.73 19.41 6.44
CA PRO A 182 -17.81 20.51 6.73
C PRO A 182 -16.69 20.08 7.66
N TYR A 183 -15.61 20.87 7.67
CA TYR A 183 -14.48 20.70 8.57
C TYR A 183 -14.91 20.63 10.04
N ASN A 184 -14.35 19.65 10.74
CA ASN A 184 -14.46 19.52 12.19
C ASN A 184 -13.11 19.10 12.76
N LYS A 185 -12.61 19.82 13.75
CA LYS A 185 -11.30 19.62 14.38
C LYS A 185 -11.08 18.24 15.01
N ASP A 186 -12.16 17.53 15.34
CA ASP A 186 -12.14 16.22 15.99
C ASP A 186 -12.36 15.07 15.00
N THR A 187 -12.39 15.37 13.68
CA THR A 187 -12.61 14.39 12.62
C THR A 187 -11.31 14.03 11.92
N HIS A 188 -11.02 12.73 11.76
CA HIS A 188 -9.98 12.21 10.90
C HIS A 188 -10.57 11.49 9.69
N VAL A 189 -9.99 11.73 8.51
CA VAL A 189 -10.40 11.11 7.25
C VAL A 189 -9.30 10.17 6.77
N TYR A 190 -9.67 8.93 6.46
CA TYR A 190 -8.77 7.90 5.93
C TYR A 190 -9.24 7.45 4.55
N ILE A 191 -8.35 7.50 3.57
CA ILE A 191 -8.69 7.19 2.18
C ILE A 191 -7.74 6.13 1.66
N CYS A 192 -8.30 5.06 1.08
CA CYS A 192 -7.50 4.08 0.35
C CYS A 192 -8.24 3.60 -0.90
N GLY A 193 -7.57 3.66 -2.05
CA GLY A 193 -8.20 3.27 -3.32
C GLY A 193 -7.45 3.80 -4.55
N PRO A 194 -8.15 3.87 -5.70
CA PRO A 194 -7.58 4.41 -6.93
C PRO A 194 -7.20 5.89 -6.79
N GLN A 195 -6.13 6.31 -7.47
CA GLN A 195 -5.60 7.67 -7.42
C GLN A 195 -6.69 8.75 -7.61
N ARG A 196 -7.58 8.57 -8.59
CA ARG A 196 -8.68 9.51 -8.86
C ARG A 196 -9.61 9.74 -7.66
N LEU A 197 -9.80 8.71 -6.79
CA LEU A 197 -10.61 8.86 -5.58
C LEU A 197 -9.84 9.69 -4.55
N LEU A 198 -8.57 9.40 -4.37
CA LEU A 198 -7.71 10.16 -3.47
C LEU A 198 -7.63 11.63 -3.91
N ASP A 199 -7.37 11.90 -5.19
CA ASP A 199 -7.28 13.26 -5.73
C ASP A 199 -8.57 14.05 -5.52
N ALA A 200 -9.74 13.42 -5.76
CA ALA A 200 -11.03 14.06 -5.55
C ALA A 200 -11.27 14.42 -4.07
N VAL A 201 -10.95 13.51 -3.15
CA VAL A 201 -11.12 13.76 -1.71
C VAL A 201 -10.10 14.77 -1.20
N GLN A 202 -8.83 14.65 -1.57
CA GLN A 202 -7.78 15.58 -1.18
C GLN A 202 -8.07 17.01 -1.69
N SER A 203 -8.57 17.13 -2.92
CA SER A 203 -9.00 18.43 -3.47
C SER A 203 -10.16 19.02 -2.67
N ALA A 204 -11.15 18.21 -2.29
CA ALA A 204 -12.30 18.67 -1.51
C ALA A 204 -11.93 19.04 -0.06
N LEU A 205 -10.87 18.42 0.48
CA LEU A 205 -10.39 18.66 1.84
C LEU A 205 -9.10 19.52 1.88
N SER A 206 -8.83 20.29 0.85
CA SER A 206 -7.59 21.11 0.74
C SER A 206 -7.41 22.11 1.88
N GLU A 207 -8.50 22.55 2.51
CA GLU A 207 -8.49 23.45 3.67
C GLU A 207 -8.34 22.72 5.02
N TRP A 208 -8.36 21.38 5.02
CA TRP A 208 -8.21 20.61 6.25
C TRP A 208 -6.73 20.45 6.62
N PRO A 209 -6.40 20.40 7.92
CA PRO A 209 -5.02 20.11 8.37
C PRO A 209 -4.51 18.77 7.82
N GLU A 210 -3.24 18.73 7.41
CA GLU A 210 -2.61 17.51 6.85
C GLU A 210 -2.62 16.32 7.82
N ASP A 211 -2.57 16.59 9.14
CA ASP A 211 -2.59 15.57 10.17
C ASP A 211 -3.99 14.97 10.43
N GLN A 212 -5.02 15.45 9.74
CA GLN A 212 -6.38 14.91 9.79
C GLN A 212 -6.80 14.19 8.52
N VAL A 213 -6.05 14.32 7.41
CA VAL A 213 -6.37 13.68 6.13
C VAL A 213 -5.27 12.71 5.75
N HIS A 214 -5.57 11.42 5.85
CA HIS A 214 -4.63 10.32 5.67
C HIS A 214 -4.97 9.52 4.42
N GLY A 215 -4.02 9.34 3.52
CA GLY A 215 -4.25 8.62 2.28
C GLY A 215 -3.17 7.60 1.94
N GLU A 216 -3.57 6.45 1.42
CA GLU A 216 -2.66 5.44 0.88
C GLU A 216 -3.05 5.06 -0.54
N VAL A 217 -2.06 5.02 -1.42
CA VAL A 217 -2.20 4.62 -2.82
C VAL A 217 -1.50 3.29 -3.03
N PHE A 218 -2.20 2.30 -3.61
CA PHE A 218 -1.59 1.00 -3.91
C PHE A 218 -0.91 0.94 -5.28
N GLN A 219 -1.28 1.83 -6.19
CA GLN A 219 -0.73 1.90 -7.54
C GLN A 219 -0.52 3.34 -7.96
N MET A 220 0.65 3.63 -8.49
CA MET A 220 0.88 4.89 -9.18
C MET A 220 0.21 4.86 -10.54
N THR A 221 -0.51 5.92 -10.90
CA THR A 221 -0.87 6.16 -12.30
C THR A 221 0.40 6.38 -13.10
N VAL A 222 0.56 5.63 -14.18
CA VAL A 222 1.62 5.89 -15.15
C VAL A 222 1.32 7.24 -15.79
N ASP A 223 2.24 8.17 -15.67
CA ASP A 223 2.18 9.41 -16.44
C ASP A 223 2.54 9.09 -17.89
N GLU A 224 1.52 8.97 -18.75
CA GLU A 224 1.68 8.61 -20.16
C GLU A 224 2.49 9.66 -20.95
N ASN A 225 2.59 10.88 -20.44
CA ASN A 225 3.38 11.96 -21.05
C ASN A 225 4.85 11.91 -20.64
N PHE A 226 5.19 11.16 -19.59
CA PHE A 226 6.57 11.04 -19.14
C PHE A 226 7.34 10.10 -20.04
N LYS A 227 8.34 10.65 -20.74
CA LYS A 227 9.29 9.88 -21.53
C LYS A 227 10.57 9.73 -20.72
N PRO A 228 10.88 8.55 -20.21
CA PRO A 228 12.13 8.33 -19.49
C PRO A 228 13.32 8.46 -20.43
N GLU A 229 14.34 9.19 -20.00
CA GLU A 229 15.62 9.31 -20.70
C GLU A 229 16.70 8.53 -19.95
N PRO A 230 17.72 7.97 -20.62
CA PRO A 230 18.83 7.35 -19.93
C PRO A 230 19.63 8.40 -19.15
N PHE A 231 20.25 7.97 -18.05
CA PHE A 231 21.12 8.82 -17.22
C PHE A 231 22.23 8.00 -16.58
N GLU A 232 23.28 8.66 -16.12
CA GLU A 232 24.41 8.02 -15.43
C GLU A 232 24.19 8.04 -13.91
N ALA A 233 24.45 6.93 -13.23
CA ALA A 233 24.48 6.83 -11.78
C ALA A 233 25.88 6.48 -11.31
N THR A 234 26.41 7.23 -10.32
CA THR A 234 27.70 6.97 -9.69
C THR A 234 27.49 6.58 -8.23
N VAL A 235 28.16 5.52 -7.77
CA VAL A 235 28.20 5.11 -6.36
C VAL A 235 29.32 5.87 -5.66
N ALA A 236 29.00 6.67 -4.66
CA ALA A 236 29.96 7.57 -4.03
C ALA A 236 31.12 6.86 -3.30
N SER A 237 30.86 5.69 -2.70
CA SER A 237 31.88 4.94 -1.95
C SER A 237 32.90 4.23 -2.83
N THR A 238 32.48 3.77 -4.03
CA THR A 238 33.34 2.98 -4.92
C THR A 238 33.77 3.71 -6.19
N GLY A 239 33.08 4.81 -6.54
CA GLY A 239 33.26 5.50 -7.82
C GLY A 239 32.74 4.74 -9.05
N GLN A 240 32.07 3.60 -8.84
CA GLN A 240 31.46 2.83 -9.93
C GLN A 240 30.38 3.65 -10.63
N ARG A 241 30.35 3.57 -11.96
CA ARG A 241 29.39 4.27 -12.82
C ARG A 241 28.56 3.30 -13.60
N PHE A 242 27.26 3.59 -13.69
CA PHE A 242 26.29 2.78 -14.42
C PHE A 242 25.44 3.65 -15.31
N LEU A 243 25.24 3.23 -16.54
CA LEU A 243 24.20 3.78 -17.39
C LEU A 243 22.85 3.17 -16.98
N VAL A 244 21.91 4.01 -16.61
CA VAL A 244 20.52 3.61 -16.30
C VAL A 244 19.69 3.86 -17.56
N PRO A 245 19.32 2.81 -18.33
CA PRO A 245 18.59 2.97 -19.57
C PRO A 245 17.15 3.41 -19.30
N ALA A 246 16.45 3.85 -20.35
CA ALA A 246 15.10 4.39 -20.25
C ALA A 246 14.08 3.37 -19.71
N ASP A 247 14.25 2.10 -20.04
CA ASP A 247 13.35 0.98 -19.73
C ASP A 247 13.63 0.27 -18.39
N LYS A 248 14.71 0.63 -17.67
CA LYS A 248 15.07 0.08 -16.36
C LYS A 248 15.01 1.15 -15.28
N SER A 249 14.62 0.74 -14.07
CA SER A 249 14.76 1.59 -12.89
C SER A 249 16.22 1.60 -12.40
N LEU A 250 16.58 2.61 -11.61
CA LEU A 250 17.88 2.65 -10.94
C LEU A 250 18.06 1.47 -9.97
N LEU A 251 16.96 1.00 -9.34
CA LEU A 251 16.95 -0.19 -8.51
C LEU A 251 17.31 -1.45 -9.28
N ASP A 252 16.76 -1.62 -10.49
CA ASP A 252 17.07 -2.79 -11.34
C ASP A 252 18.53 -2.79 -11.76
N VAL A 253 19.06 -1.63 -12.19
CA VAL A 253 20.46 -1.50 -12.59
C VAL A 253 21.42 -1.80 -11.42
N LEU A 254 21.12 -1.31 -10.23
CA LEU A 254 21.92 -1.63 -9.05
C LEU A 254 21.90 -3.12 -8.73
N ARG A 255 20.74 -3.78 -8.84
CA ARG A 255 20.63 -5.25 -8.65
C ARG A 255 21.39 -6.04 -9.69
N ASP A 256 21.32 -5.63 -10.96
CA ASP A 256 22.07 -6.27 -12.05
C ASP A 256 23.58 -6.17 -11.86
N ASN A 257 24.03 -5.27 -10.97
CA ASN A 257 25.44 -5.07 -10.62
C ASN A 257 25.73 -5.49 -9.16
N ASP A 258 24.99 -6.47 -8.64
CA ASP A 258 25.18 -7.13 -7.34
C ASP A 258 24.99 -6.24 -6.10
N PHE A 259 24.35 -5.07 -6.24
CA PHE A 259 24.00 -4.25 -5.08
C PHE A 259 22.70 -4.78 -4.44
N VAL A 260 22.78 -5.17 -3.17
CA VAL A 260 21.63 -5.61 -2.40
C VAL A 260 20.90 -4.40 -1.83
N MET A 261 19.89 -3.92 -2.57
CA MET A 261 19.09 -2.77 -2.16
C MET A 261 17.76 -3.20 -1.53
N PRO A 262 17.37 -2.57 -0.39
CA PRO A 262 16.04 -2.81 0.18
C PRO A 262 14.97 -2.36 -0.81
N SER A 263 13.96 -3.19 -1.01
CA SER A 263 12.78 -2.82 -1.81
C SER A 263 11.54 -3.56 -1.34
N SER A 264 10.37 -3.10 -1.78
CA SER A 264 9.09 -3.76 -1.49
C SER A 264 8.08 -3.50 -2.61
N CYS A 265 7.35 -2.37 -2.63
CA CYS A 265 6.32 -2.09 -3.64
C CYS A 265 6.88 -1.89 -5.06
N GLU A 266 8.08 -1.33 -5.18
CA GLU A 266 8.74 -0.93 -6.42
C GLU A 266 7.90 0.00 -7.31
N MET A 267 7.04 0.81 -6.67
CA MET A 267 6.11 1.74 -7.31
C MET A 267 6.18 3.15 -6.71
N GLY A 268 7.16 3.44 -5.85
CA GLY A 268 7.33 4.77 -5.26
C GLY A 268 6.31 5.14 -4.18
N VAL A 269 5.63 4.16 -3.56
CA VAL A 269 4.58 4.44 -2.55
C VAL A 269 4.91 3.94 -1.15
N CYS A 270 6.00 3.17 -0.95
CA CYS A 270 6.27 2.52 0.34
C CYS A 270 7.52 2.99 1.07
N GLY A 271 8.39 3.76 0.44
CA GLY A 271 9.63 4.24 1.04
C GLY A 271 10.75 3.20 1.19
N ALA A 272 10.51 1.90 0.90
CA ALA A 272 11.47 0.84 1.21
C ALA A 272 12.80 0.94 0.47
N CYS A 273 12.83 1.58 -0.71
CA CYS A 273 14.01 1.77 -1.54
C CYS A 273 14.55 3.22 -1.46
N GLU A 274 14.31 3.91 -0.34
CA GLU A 274 14.90 5.24 -0.09
C GLU A 274 16.42 5.14 -0.08
N CYS A 275 17.08 6.02 -0.84
CA CYS A 275 18.52 6.12 -0.95
C CYS A 275 18.94 7.58 -0.87
N GLY A 276 20.08 7.84 -0.23
CA GLY A 276 20.70 9.14 -0.24
C GLY A 276 21.33 9.46 -1.60
N TYR A 277 21.40 10.75 -1.94
CA TYR A 277 22.20 11.24 -3.05
C TYR A 277 22.85 12.57 -2.70
N ARG A 278 23.99 12.89 -3.33
CA ARG A 278 24.78 14.07 -3.03
C ARG A 278 24.81 15.09 -4.16
N ASP A 279 24.65 14.62 -5.38
CA ASP A 279 24.76 15.43 -6.58
C ASP A 279 23.83 14.93 -7.68
N GLY A 280 23.40 15.85 -8.54
CA GLY A 280 22.52 15.58 -9.66
C GLY A 280 21.12 16.20 -9.52
N VAL A 281 20.42 16.34 -10.64
CA VAL A 281 19.04 16.84 -10.71
C VAL A 281 18.11 15.65 -10.76
N VAL A 282 17.54 15.30 -9.60
CA VAL A 282 16.63 14.15 -9.46
C VAL A 282 15.20 14.52 -9.87
N LEU A 283 14.61 13.69 -10.70
CA LEU A 283 13.21 13.72 -11.09
C LEU A 283 12.43 12.77 -10.16
N HIS A 284 11.86 13.33 -9.10
CA HIS A 284 11.07 12.57 -8.13
C HIS A 284 9.73 12.15 -8.74
N ARG A 285 9.47 10.85 -8.70
CA ARG A 285 8.24 10.25 -9.23
C ARG A 285 7.52 9.41 -8.17
N ASP A 286 7.91 9.55 -6.93
CA ASP A 286 7.29 8.91 -5.77
C ASP A 286 6.21 9.81 -5.12
N LYS A 287 5.37 9.18 -4.31
CA LYS A 287 4.34 9.82 -3.48
C LYS A 287 4.62 9.70 -1.97
N VAL A 288 5.81 9.24 -1.60
CA VAL A 288 6.12 8.91 -0.20
C VAL A 288 7.13 9.87 0.41
N LEU A 289 8.04 10.45 -0.37
CA LEU A 289 9.02 11.41 0.16
C LEU A 289 8.39 12.79 0.37
N PRO A 290 8.43 13.31 1.60
CA PRO A 290 8.06 14.69 1.86
C PRO A 290 9.04 15.65 1.15
N SER A 291 8.56 16.83 0.81
CA SER A 291 9.35 17.84 0.08
C SER A 291 10.68 18.18 0.77
N SER A 292 10.72 18.17 2.10
CA SER A 292 11.93 18.42 2.91
C SER A 292 13.04 17.38 2.71
N LYS A 293 12.70 16.15 2.34
CA LYS A 293 13.67 15.07 2.09
C LYS A 293 14.10 14.97 0.62
N ARG A 294 13.43 15.62 -0.31
CA ARG A 294 13.74 15.52 -1.74
C ARG A 294 15.03 16.18 -2.16
N GLN A 295 15.67 16.92 -1.27
CA GLN A 295 16.95 17.58 -1.54
C GLN A 295 18.14 16.61 -1.49
N ASP A 296 18.03 15.51 -0.73
CA ASP A 296 19.11 14.55 -0.48
C ASP A 296 18.69 13.09 -0.50
N ARG A 297 17.39 12.80 -0.77
CA ARG A 297 16.82 11.45 -0.83
C ARG A 297 16.04 11.24 -2.11
N LEU A 298 16.08 10.00 -2.61
CA LEU A 298 15.34 9.56 -3.78
C LEU A 298 14.80 8.13 -3.59
N MET A 299 13.81 7.75 -4.40
CA MET A 299 13.30 6.37 -4.46
C MET A 299 13.91 5.64 -5.65
N LEU A 300 14.80 4.68 -5.41
CA LEU A 300 15.52 3.94 -6.45
C LEU A 300 14.61 3.29 -7.49
N CYS A 301 13.40 2.90 -7.11
CA CYS A 301 12.49 2.18 -8.01
C CYS A 301 11.77 3.05 -9.04
N VAL A 302 11.65 4.37 -8.82
CA VAL A 302 10.87 5.26 -9.69
C VAL A 302 11.54 6.59 -10.00
N SER A 303 12.45 7.07 -9.15
CA SER A 303 13.17 8.31 -9.43
C SER A 303 14.12 8.17 -10.59
N ARG A 304 14.31 9.25 -11.33
CA ARG A 304 15.29 9.37 -12.42
C ARG A 304 16.17 10.59 -12.21
N ALA A 305 17.22 10.73 -12.98
CA ALA A 305 17.98 11.96 -13.03
C ALA A 305 17.96 12.54 -14.45
N ARG A 306 18.19 13.85 -14.58
CA ARG A 306 18.24 14.50 -15.90
C ARG A 306 19.44 14.06 -16.72
N VAL A 307 20.63 14.06 -16.12
CA VAL A 307 21.89 13.70 -16.77
C VAL A 307 22.61 12.65 -15.93
N SER A 308 22.83 12.97 -14.67
CA SER A 308 23.53 12.06 -13.75
C SER A 308 23.06 12.25 -12.31
N VAL A 309 23.37 11.26 -11.45
CA VAL A 309 23.16 11.33 -10.01
C VAL A 309 24.30 10.60 -9.29
N THR A 310 24.78 11.13 -8.17
CA THR A 310 25.72 10.45 -7.30
C THR A 310 25.00 9.92 -6.07
N LEU A 311 24.94 8.61 -5.94
CA LEU A 311 24.27 7.90 -4.86
C LEU A 311 25.13 7.83 -3.61
N ASP A 312 24.55 8.00 -2.46
CA ASP A 312 25.19 7.88 -1.16
C ASP A 312 25.16 6.41 -0.68
N LEU A 313 25.85 5.57 -1.44
CA LEU A 313 26.02 4.11 -1.25
C LEU A 313 27.49 3.78 -1.05
#